data_4171c9ac2d480d7a1ba3e9c3e819a1ae
#
_entry.id   4171c9ac2d480d7a1ba3e9c3e819a1ae
#
_cell.length_a   1.000
_cell.length_b   1.000
_cell.length_c   1.000
_cell.angle_alpha   90.00
_cell.angle_beta   90.00
_cell.angle_gamma   90.00
#
_symmetry.space_group_name_H-M   'P 1'
#
loop_
_entity.id
_entity.type
_entity.pdbx_description
1 polymer ?
#
loop_
_entity_poly.entity_id
_entity_poly.type
_entity_poly.pdbx_seq_one_letter_code
_entity_poly.pdbx_strand_id
1 'polypeptide(L)'
;MRKSDPVLVVALLLAAAALPAAAQKVVFTPFHASGIYRAGERVGWTIALPPGATAPAGGFTYQLLQNEMVPLQSGTLDLAHGPATVEATLTEPAMVFLAVTPAGAPKERSIAGAAVAPEQLRPSEPRPDDFDAFWASKLKLLDAVPANPVLTPGESGRGGVEYATFKLDNFNGAHVYGQLAKPARAGKFPALVIFQWASPPYPLQKPWVTDRAAEGWLALNVEPHDVPCDLPPAFYAALPAMLKSYQNIYDADRDRNYFLQMYLGDCRALEYLKTRPDWDGKTIVVMGTSMGGQQSLCVAGLDRQVTSLVVDVPAGCDADGALHGRWASYPNWNVKNPQVAETARYFDAVNFAPRIKARCMVAMGFV
;
A
#
# COMPACT_ATOMS: atom_id res chain seq x y z
N MET A 1 -83.80 -28.91 3.14
CA MET A 1 -82.85 -28.95 2.09
C MET A 1 -81.69 -27.99 2.47
N ARG A 2 -80.57 -28.55 3.01
CA ARG A 2 -79.37 -27.81 3.33
C ARG A 2 -78.35 -28.07 2.20
N LYS A 3 -77.89 -26.99 1.57
CA LYS A 3 -76.85 -27.03 0.56
C LYS A 3 -75.50 -27.15 1.28
N SER A 4 -74.72 -28.12 0.88
CA SER A 4 -73.36 -28.32 1.32
C SER A 4 -72.41 -27.49 0.42
N ASP A 5 -71.62 -26.60 1.02
CA ASP A 5 -70.59 -25.88 0.36
C ASP A 5 -69.31 -26.72 0.23
N PRO A 6 -68.57 -26.67 -0.85
CA PRO A 6 -67.33 -27.43 -0.97
C PRO A 6 -66.20 -26.64 -0.36
N VAL A 7 -65.46 -27.27 0.57
CA VAL A 7 -64.21 -26.77 1.16
C VAL A 7 -63.09 -26.88 0.10
N LEU A 8 -62.60 -25.72 -0.30
CA LEU A 8 -61.48 -25.60 -1.20
C LEU A 8 -60.17 -25.78 -0.38
N VAL A 9 -59.48 -26.91 -0.56
CA VAL A 9 -58.17 -27.15 0.02
C VAL A 9 -57.13 -26.51 -0.89
N VAL A 10 -56.60 -25.36 -0.46
CA VAL A 10 -55.43 -24.74 -1.10
C VAL A 10 -54.15 -25.39 -0.58
N ALA A 11 -53.52 -26.22 -1.40
CA ALA A 11 -52.20 -26.76 -1.11
C ALA A 11 -51.14 -25.68 -1.38
N LEU A 12 -50.56 -25.10 -0.30
CA LEU A 12 -49.38 -24.24 -0.39
C LEU A 12 -48.15 -25.10 -0.73
N LEU A 13 -47.72 -25.05 -1.97
CA LEU A 13 -46.38 -25.52 -2.37
C LEU A 13 -45.34 -24.51 -1.86
N LEU A 14 -44.71 -24.79 -0.73
CA LEU A 14 -43.48 -24.12 -0.29
C LEU A 14 -42.34 -24.50 -1.25
N ALA A 15 -42.09 -23.63 -2.22
CA ALA A 15 -40.84 -23.66 -2.96
C ALA A 15 -39.72 -23.28 -1.96
N ALA A 16 -38.97 -24.25 -1.49
CA ALA A 16 -37.71 -24.01 -0.79
C ALA A 16 -36.76 -23.32 -1.78
N ALA A 17 -36.69 -22.00 -1.72
CA ALA A 17 -35.62 -21.27 -2.37
C ALA A 17 -34.29 -21.76 -1.74
N ALA A 18 -33.52 -22.52 -2.51
CA ALA A 18 -32.14 -22.83 -2.11
C ALA A 18 -31.41 -21.49 -1.97
N LEU A 19 -31.14 -21.09 -0.72
CA LEU A 19 -30.22 -20.01 -0.45
C LEU A 19 -28.90 -20.34 -1.18
N PRO A 20 -28.28 -19.38 -1.88
CA PRO A 20 -26.96 -19.63 -2.46
C PRO A 20 -26.04 -20.09 -1.34
N ALA A 21 -25.46 -21.28 -1.47
CA ALA A 21 -24.49 -21.78 -0.52
C ALA A 21 -23.40 -20.70 -0.36
N ALA A 22 -23.24 -20.23 0.88
CA ALA A 22 -22.15 -19.29 1.19
C ALA A 22 -20.85 -19.91 0.67
N ALA A 23 -20.03 -19.11 -0.03
CA ALA A 23 -18.76 -19.52 -0.58
C ALA A 23 -17.99 -20.37 0.43
N GLN A 24 -17.71 -21.62 0.09
CA GLN A 24 -16.99 -22.52 0.99
C GLN A 24 -15.52 -22.18 0.96
N LYS A 25 -15.11 -21.29 1.87
CA LYS A 25 -13.70 -20.98 2.11
C LYS A 25 -13.02 -22.18 2.71
N VAL A 26 -11.83 -22.52 2.21
CA VAL A 26 -10.96 -23.50 2.83
C VAL A 26 -10.09 -22.86 3.90
N VAL A 27 -9.61 -23.65 4.84
CA VAL A 27 -8.64 -23.25 5.86
C VAL A 27 -7.27 -23.73 5.43
N PHE A 28 -6.30 -22.82 5.39
CA PHE A 28 -4.89 -23.12 5.13
C PHE A 28 -4.11 -23.14 6.44
N THR A 29 -3.38 -24.22 6.68
CA THR A 29 -2.43 -24.33 7.78
C THR A 29 -1.03 -24.44 7.17
N PRO A 30 -0.18 -23.39 7.21
CA PRO A 30 1.16 -23.44 6.65
C PRO A 30 2.02 -24.41 7.47
N PHE A 31 3.03 -25.02 6.85
CA PHE A 31 3.99 -25.88 7.58
C PHE A 31 4.80 -25.07 8.60
N HIS A 32 5.10 -23.81 8.30
CA HIS A 32 5.66 -22.83 9.24
C HIS A 32 4.66 -21.71 9.52
N ALA A 33 4.38 -21.46 10.76
CA ALA A 33 3.42 -20.41 11.17
C ALA A 33 3.83 -18.99 10.69
N SER A 34 5.13 -18.75 10.47
CA SER A 34 5.64 -17.49 9.92
C SER A 34 5.35 -17.32 8.42
N GLY A 35 5.07 -18.39 7.69
CA GLY A 35 5.01 -18.39 6.23
C GLY A 35 6.37 -18.16 5.55
N ILE A 36 7.48 -18.20 6.30
CA ILE A 36 8.84 -17.95 5.79
C ILE A 36 9.64 -19.24 5.85
N TYR A 37 10.30 -19.58 4.75
CA TYR A 37 11.04 -20.81 4.53
C TYR A 37 12.45 -20.51 4.02
N ARG A 38 13.39 -21.43 4.23
CA ARG A 38 14.73 -21.34 3.66
C ARG A 38 14.73 -21.89 2.22
N ALA A 39 15.72 -21.48 1.43
CA ALA A 39 15.98 -22.11 0.13
C ALA A 39 16.21 -23.63 0.31
N GLY A 40 15.60 -24.44 -0.55
CA GLY A 40 15.64 -25.92 -0.48
C GLY A 40 14.73 -26.56 0.56
N GLU A 41 14.00 -25.77 1.35
CA GLU A 41 13.03 -26.28 2.32
C GLU A 41 11.68 -26.54 1.65
N ARG A 42 10.91 -27.50 2.21
CA ARG A 42 9.54 -27.77 1.76
C ARG A 42 8.61 -26.65 2.22
N VAL A 43 8.07 -25.89 1.28
CA VAL A 43 7.04 -24.86 1.48
C VAL A 43 5.68 -25.40 1.13
N GLY A 44 4.67 -25.23 1.98
CA GLY A 44 3.34 -25.71 1.68
C GLY A 44 2.33 -25.54 2.80
N TRP A 45 1.16 -26.08 2.55
CA TRP A 45 -0.01 -25.98 3.42
C TRP A 45 -0.75 -27.30 3.53
N THR A 46 -1.29 -27.57 4.70
CA THR A 46 -2.42 -28.47 4.88
C THR A 46 -3.69 -27.68 4.66
N ILE A 47 -4.57 -28.19 3.79
CA ILE A 47 -5.80 -27.55 3.35
C ILE A 47 -6.96 -28.37 3.86
N ALA A 48 -7.89 -27.74 4.56
CA ALA A 48 -9.06 -28.41 5.14
C ALA A 48 -10.34 -27.58 4.93
N LEU A 49 -11.47 -28.24 5.04
CA LEU A 49 -12.75 -27.53 5.20
C LEU A 49 -12.88 -26.98 6.61
N PRO A 50 -13.55 -25.83 6.79
CA PRO A 50 -13.96 -25.37 8.12
C PRO A 50 -14.85 -26.43 8.83
N PRO A 51 -14.86 -26.48 10.16
CA PRO A 51 -15.73 -27.37 10.90
C PRO A 51 -17.19 -27.21 10.47
N GLY A 52 -17.85 -28.33 10.15
CA GLY A 52 -19.26 -28.37 9.72
C GLY A 52 -19.50 -28.01 8.24
N ALA A 53 -18.47 -27.63 7.49
CA ALA A 53 -18.60 -27.40 6.04
C ALA A 53 -18.58 -28.75 5.27
N THR A 54 -19.25 -28.76 4.13
CA THR A 54 -19.27 -29.92 3.20
C THR A 54 -18.56 -29.54 1.90
N ALA A 55 -17.82 -30.46 1.29
CA ALA A 55 -17.20 -30.23 0.01
C ALA A 55 -18.24 -30.00 -1.09
N PRO A 56 -17.99 -29.07 -2.04
CA PRO A 56 -18.86 -28.89 -3.19
C PRO A 56 -18.86 -30.13 -4.08
N ALA A 57 -19.97 -30.39 -4.79
CA ALA A 57 -19.99 -31.42 -5.82
C ALA A 57 -18.90 -31.13 -6.87
N GLY A 58 -17.98 -32.09 -7.09
CA GLY A 58 -16.82 -31.91 -7.95
C GLY A 58 -15.55 -31.43 -7.24
N GLY A 59 -15.59 -31.22 -5.91
CA GLY A 59 -14.40 -30.92 -5.11
C GLY A 59 -13.82 -29.51 -5.39
N PHE A 60 -12.50 -29.41 -5.34
CA PHE A 60 -11.76 -28.18 -5.58
C PHE A 60 -10.67 -28.39 -6.64
N THR A 61 -10.31 -27.33 -7.32
CA THR A 61 -9.07 -27.27 -8.11
C THR A 61 -8.06 -26.38 -7.38
N TYR A 62 -6.76 -26.60 -7.59
CA TYR A 62 -5.74 -25.72 -7.08
C TYR A 62 -4.70 -25.37 -8.13
N GLN A 63 -4.04 -24.22 -7.92
CA GLN A 63 -2.86 -23.77 -8.65
C GLN A 63 -1.82 -23.29 -7.63
N LEU A 64 -0.61 -23.80 -7.77
CA LEU A 64 0.57 -23.36 -7.01
C LEU A 64 1.49 -22.65 -7.98
N LEU A 65 1.82 -21.40 -7.70
CA LEU A 65 2.61 -20.53 -8.57
C LEU A 65 3.84 -19.99 -7.84
N GLN A 66 4.94 -19.84 -8.54
CA GLN A 66 6.08 -19.03 -8.09
C GLN A 66 5.88 -17.60 -8.57
N ASN A 67 5.99 -16.64 -7.66
CA ASN A 67 5.84 -15.20 -7.92
C ASN A 67 4.52 -14.85 -8.64
N GLU A 68 3.45 -15.60 -8.42
CA GLU A 68 2.15 -15.54 -9.13
C GLU A 68 2.22 -15.70 -10.66
N MET A 69 3.36 -16.02 -11.23
CA MET A 69 3.62 -16.01 -12.68
C MET A 69 3.97 -17.38 -13.23
N VAL A 70 4.83 -18.13 -12.54
CA VAL A 70 5.34 -19.39 -13.04
C VAL A 70 4.58 -20.54 -12.41
N PRO A 71 3.84 -21.35 -13.19
CA PRO A 71 3.15 -22.52 -12.65
C PRO A 71 4.16 -23.55 -12.10
N LEU A 72 4.00 -23.91 -10.83
CA LEU A 72 4.75 -24.98 -10.18
C LEU A 72 3.96 -26.29 -10.22
N GLN A 73 2.67 -26.21 -9.87
CA GLN A 73 1.80 -27.36 -9.75
C GLN A 73 0.34 -26.95 -9.91
N SER A 74 -0.50 -27.84 -10.44
CA SER A 74 -1.95 -27.73 -10.45
C SER A 74 -2.60 -29.09 -10.34
N GLY A 75 -3.85 -29.11 -9.86
CA GLY A 75 -4.59 -30.37 -9.72
C GLY A 75 -5.95 -30.20 -9.08
N THR A 76 -6.49 -31.31 -8.60
CA THR A 76 -7.75 -31.37 -7.87
C THR A 76 -7.52 -31.77 -6.41
N LEU A 77 -8.39 -31.29 -5.52
CA LEU A 77 -8.40 -31.63 -4.10
C LEU A 77 -9.77 -32.23 -3.75
N ASP A 78 -9.75 -33.40 -3.16
CA ASP A 78 -10.91 -33.98 -2.50
C ASP A 78 -10.77 -33.76 -0.99
N LEU A 79 -11.51 -32.81 -0.48
CA LEU A 79 -11.54 -32.48 0.95
C LEU A 79 -12.72 -33.09 1.69
N ALA A 80 -13.55 -33.91 1.00
CA ALA A 80 -14.68 -34.62 1.63
C ALA A 80 -14.23 -35.73 2.60
N HIS A 81 -13.04 -36.28 2.35
CA HIS A 81 -12.49 -37.39 3.14
C HIS A 81 -11.39 -36.96 4.12
N GLY A 82 -11.11 -35.67 4.22
CA GLY A 82 -10.11 -35.11 5.14
C GLY A 82 -9.23 -34.06 4.51
N PRO A 83 -8.25 -33.54 5.28
CA PRO A 83 -7.31 -32.55 4.79
C PRO A 83 -6.42 -33.08 3.67
N ALA A 84 -6.06 -32.21 2.73
CA ALA A 84 -5.08 -32.46 1.68
C ALA A 84 -3.85 -31.57 1.87
N THR A 85 -2.73 -31.97 1.25
CA THR A 85 -1.47 -31.20 1.32
C THR A 85 -1.07 -30.75 -0.08
N VAL A 86 -0.66 -29.48 -0.20
CA VAL A 86 -0.03 -28.92 -1.40
C VAL A 86 1.30 -28.30 -1.00
N GLU A 87 2.37 -28.70 -1.68
CA GLU A 87 3.73 -28.30 -1.33
C GLU A 87 4.64 -28.19 -2.55
N ALA A 88 5.73 -27.43 -2.42
CA ALA A 88 6.82 -27.36 -3.37
C ALA A 88 8.17 -27.22 -2.64
N THR A 89 9.27 -27.30 -3.39
CA THR A 89 10.61 -26.96 -2.93
C THR A 89 11.24 -26.04 -3.94
N LEU A 90 11.72 -24.87 -3.49
CA LEU A 90 12.41 -23.89 -4.31
C LEU A 90 13.80 -23.64 -3.75
N THR A 91 14.79 -23.55 -4.63
CA THR A 91 16.20 -23.33 -4.28
C THR A 91 16.60 -21.87 -4.38
N GLU A 92 15.76 -21.05 -4.99
CA GLU A 92 15.98 -19.61 -5.19
C GLU A 92 14.95 -18.80 -4.41
N PRO A 93 15.27 -17.55 -4.03
CA PRO A 93 14.33 -16.64 -3.39
C PRO A 93 13.07 -16.43 -4.22
N ALA A 94 11.91 -16.64 -3.62
CA ALA A 94 10.64 -16.51 -4.32
C ALA A 94 9.46 -16.30 -3.36
N MET A 95 8.36 -15.77 -3.90
CA MET A 95 7.04 -15.86 -3.30
C MET A 95 6.33 -17.10 -3.85
N VAL A 96 5.64 -17.83 -2.99
CA VAL A 96 4.82 -18.98 -3.38
C VAL A 96 3.36 -18.66 -3.15
N PHE A 97 2.58 -18.72 -4.21
CA PHE A 97 1.16 -18.40 -4.22
C PHE A 97 0.34 -19.66 -4.45
N LEU A 98 -0.61 -19.91 -3.58
CA LEU A 98 -1.57 -21.01 -3.69
C LEU A 98 -2.99 -20.46 -3.84
N ALA A 99 -3.67 -20.85 -4.90
CA ALA A 99 -5.10 -20.59 -5.11
C ALA A 99 -5.87 -21.91 -5.09
N VAL A 100 -6.95 -21.98 -4.30
CA VAL A 100 -7.89 -23.11 -4.22
C VAL A 100 -9.27 -22.62 -4.60
N THR A 101 -9.87 -23.23 -5.61
CA THR A 101 -11.12 -22.80 -6.22
C THR A 101 -12.17 -23.91 -6.14
N PRO A 102 -13.36 -23.65 -5.58
CA PRO A 102 -14.45 -24.62 -5.57
C PRO A 102 -14.95 -24.94 -6.98
N ALA A 103 -15.28 -26.18 -7.25
CA ALA A 103 -15.92 -26.56 -8.50
C ALA A 103 -17.25 -25.81 -8.69
N GLY A 104 -17.48 -25.25 -9.87
CA GLY A 104 -18.68 -24.47 -10.19
C GLY A 104 -18.71 -23.02 -9.70
N ALA A 105 -17.71 -22.56 -8.91
CA ALA A 105 -17.64 -21.21 -8.38
C ALA A 105 -16.26 -20.54 -8.59
N PRO A 106 -15.83 -20.24 -9.84
CA PRO A 106 -14.48 -19.79 -10.15
C PRO A 106 -14.13 -18.41 -9.56
N LYS A 107 -15.11 -17.62 -9.15
CA LYS A 107 -14.89 -16.32 -8.48
C LYS A 107 -14.65 -16.43 -6.98
N GLU A 108 -14.87 -17.59 -6.39
CA GLU A 108 -14.85 -17.83 -4.94
C GLU A 108 -13.56 -18.54 -4.51
N ARG A 109 -12.44 -18.17 -5.11
CA ARG A 109 -11.14 -18.73 -4.75
C ARG A 109 -10.69 -18.31 -3.36
N SER A 110 -10.10 -19.24 -2.63
CA SER A 110 -9.32 -18.99 -1.41
C SER A 110 -7.84 -18.96 -1.77
N ILE A 111 -7.07 -18.06 -1.16
CA ILE A 111 -5.65 -17.86 -1.48
C ILE A 111 -4.79 -17.96 -0.22
N ALA A 112 -3.56 -18.40 -0.40
CA ALA A 112 -2.53 -18.40 0.62
C ALA A 112 -1.17 -18.13 -0.01
N GLY A 113 -0.25 -17.54 0.75
CA GLY A 113 1.09 -17.23 0.29
C GLY A 113 2.16 -17.57 1.29
N ALA A 114 3.39 -17.70 0.80
CA ALA A 114 4.58 -17.92 1.59
C ALA A 114 5.80 -17.29 0.89
N ALA A 115 6.85 -17.02 1.67
CA ALA A 115 8.13 -16.53 1.16
C ALA A 115 9.23 -17.56 1.34
N VAL A 116 10.03 -17.80 0.31
CA VAL A 116 11.25 -18.61 0.37
C VAL A 116 12.46 -17.70 0.30
N ALA A 117 13.32 -17.77 1.31
CA ALA A 117 14.56 -17.03 1.45
C ALA A 117 14.44 -15.51 1.13
N PRO A 118 13.44 -14.78 1.69
CA PRO A 118 13.21 -13.37 1.34
C PRO A 118 14.41 -12.48 1.67
N GLU A 119 15.23 -12.84 2.65
CA GLU A 119 16.47 -12.14 3.01
C GLU A 119 17.58 -12.22 1.94
N GLN A 120 17.45 -13.13 0.97
CA GLN A 120 18.36 -13.29 -0.15
C GLN A 120 17.90 -12.55 -1.41
N LEU A 121 16.70 -11.97 -1.41
CA LEU A 121 16.24 -11.15 -2.53
C LEU A 121 17.19 -9.98 -2.76
N ARG A 122 17.42 -9.68 -4.03
CA ARG A 122 18.22 -8.55 -4.48
C ARG A 122 17.39 -7.73 -5.48
N PRO A 123 17.62 -6.41 -5.56
CA PRO A 123 17.06 -5.60 -6.65
C PRO A 123 17.40 -6.22 -8.00
N SER A 124 16.51 -6.07 -8.97
CA SER A 124 16.71 -6.57 -10.33
C SER A 124 17.89 -5.88 -11.03
N GLU A 125 18.06 -4.59 -10.76
CA GLU A 125 19.15 -3.78 -11.27
C GLU A 125 19.92 -3.08 -10.14
N PRO A 126 21.23 -2.81 -10.29
CA PRO A 126 21.98 -2.07 -9.30
C PRO A 126 21.52 -0.61 -9.23
N ARG A 127 21.67 -0.01 -8.05
CA ARG A 127 21.46 1.43 -7.85
C ARG A 127 22.41 2.22 -8.78
N PRO A 128 21.92 3.31 -9.44
CA PRO A 128 22.79 4.17 -10.25
C PRO A 128 23.98 4.70 -9.44
N ASP A 129 25.17 4.75 -10.06
CA ASP A 129 26.40 5.18 -9.38
C ASP A 129 26.30 6.65 -8.92
N ASP A 130 25.62 7.50 -9.68
CA ASP A 130 25.42 8.91 -9.38
C ASP A 130 24.16 9.20 -8.56
N PHE A 131 23.45 8.18 -8.06
CA PHE A 131 22.19 8.33 -7.31
C PHE A 131 22.29 9.32 -6.14
N ASP A 132 23.36 9.22 -5.36
CA ASP A 132 23.55 10.10 -4.21
C ASP A 132 23.85 11.54 -4.63
N ALA A 133 24.64 11.73 -5.70
CA ALA A 133 24.93 13.05 -6.26
C ALA A 133 23.68 13.68 -6.90
N PHE A 134 22.88 12.88 -7.61
CA PHE A 134 21.59 13.30 -8.16
C PHE A 134 20.69 13.88 -7.08
N TRP A 135 20.38 13.07 -6.03
CA TRP A 135 19.46 13.51 -4.96
C TRP A 135 20.03 14.69 -4.15
N ALA A 136 21.33 14.72 -3.89
CA ALA A 136 21.97 15.88 -3.25
C ALA A 136 21.78 17.15 -4.06
N SER A 137 21.88 17.06 -5.40
CA SER A 137 21.64 18.19 -6.30
C SER A 137 20.18 18.68 -6.26
N LYS A 138 19.20 17.73 -6.16
CA LYS A 138 17.78 18.06 -6.10
C LYS A 138 17.37 18.69 -4.77
N LEU A 139 17.88 18.16 -3.66
CA LEU A 139 17.69 18.78 -2.34
C LEU A 139 18.26 20.20 -2.30
N LYS A 140 19.43 20.43 -2.90
CA LYS A 140 19.99 21.79 -3.00
C LYS A 140 19.12 22.75 -3.80
N LEU A 141 18.43 22.28 -4.84
CA LEU A 141 17.45 23.10 -5.57
C LEU A 141 16.23 23.42 -4.71
N LEU A 142 15.78 22.46 -3.88
CA LEU A 142 14.72 22.66 -2.92
C LEU A 142 15.13 23.70 -1.86
N ASP A 143 16.31 23.57 -1.26
CA ASP A 143 16.85 24.47 -0.25
C ASP A 143 16.89 25.94 -0.73
N ALA A 144 17.06 26.16 -2.03
CA ALA A 144 17.06 27.50 -2.63
C ALA A 144 15.68 28.17 -2.69
N VAL A 145 14.60 27.42 -2.45
CA VAL A 145 13.22 27.91 -2.47
C VAL A 145 12.75 28.07 -1.01
N PRO A 146 12.40 29.28 -0.54
CA PRO A 146 11.79 29.46 0.79
C PRO A 146 10.47 28.72 0.88
N ALA A 147 10.20 28.07 2.00
CA ALA A 147 8.96 27.30 2.19
C ALA A 147 7.69 28.17 2.26
N ASN A 148 7.82 29.44 2.67
CA ASN A 148 6.72 30.43 2.80
C ASN A 148 5.42 29.82 3.37
N PRO A 149 5.42 29.28 4.59
CA PRO A 149 4.29 28.51 5.10
C PRO A 149 3.05 29.40 5.31
N VAL A 150 1.94 29.00 4.71
CA VAL A 150 0.62 29.60 4.92
C VAL A 150 -0.23 28.56 5.64
N LEU A 151 -0.68 28.91 6.86
CA LEU A 151 -1.61 28.08 7.64
C LEU A 151 -2.98 28.72 7.64
N THR A 152 -3.99 27.92 7.32
CA THR A 152 -5.39 28.31 7.41
C THR A 152 -6.03 27.55 8.56
N PRO A 153 -6.27 28.19 9.72
CA PRO A 153 -6.95 27.55 10.85
C PRO A 153 -8.35 27.07 10.47
N GLY A 154 -8.75 25.95 11.02
CA GLY A 154 -10.06 25.35 10.80
C GLY A 154 -10.56 24.61 12.04
N GLU A 155 -11.83 24.24 12.02
CA GLU A 155 -12.43 23.47 13.07
C GLU A 155 -11.90 22.03 13.08
N SER A 156 -11.33 21.59 14.22
CA SER A 156 -10.84 20.21 14.36
C SER A 156 -12.00 19.19 14.42
N GLY A 157 -13.15 19.61 14.91
CA GLY A 157 -14.26 18.72 15.27
C GLY A 157 -13.97 17.86 16.51
N ARG A 158 -12.88 18.16 17.26
CA ARG A 158 -12.44 17.37 18.41
C ARG A 158 -11.93 18.26 19.54
N GLY A 159 -12.48 18.08 20.74
CA GLY A 159 -12.07 18.86 21.92
C GLY A 159 -10.59 18.68 22.24
N GLY A 160 -9.91 19.79 22.59
CA GLY A 160 -8.49 19.75 22.95
C GLY A 160 -7.51 19.57 21.80
N VAL A 161 -7.97 19.74 20.55
CA VAL A 161 -7.14 19.63 19.33
C VAL A 161 -7.25 20.90 18.50
N GLU A 162 -6.12 21.49 18.11
CA GLU A 162 -6.01 22.52 17.07
C GLU A 162 -5.83 21.86 15.71
N TYR A 163 -6.46 22.46 14.69
CA TYR A 163 -6.38 22.00 13.31
C TYR A 163 -6.16 23.18 12.37
N ALA A 164 -5.37 22.95 11.33
CA ALA A 164 -5.20 23.87 10.22
C ALA A 164 -4.92 23.08 8.94
N THR A 165 -5.18 23.68 7.79
CA THR A 165 -4.53 23.27 6.54
C THR A 165 -3.27 24.10 6.35
N PHE A 166 -2.33 23.56 5.57
CA PHE A 166 -1.11 24.29 5.22
C PHE A 166 -0.88 24.27 3.71
N LYS A 167 -0.20 25.30 3.25
CA LYS A 167 0.42 25.42 1.94
C LYS A 167 1.88 25.82 2.12
N LEU A 168 2.78 25.18 1.40
CA LEU A 168 4.21 25.51 1.36
C LEU A 168 4.62 25.69 -0.10
N ASP A 169 5.56 26.59 -0.36
CA ASP A 169 6.17 26.67 -1.69
C ASP A 169 7.17 25.53 -1.88
N ASN A 170 7.19 24.99 -3.08
CA ASN A 170 8.00 23.87 -3.48
C ASN A 170 8.83 24.17 -4.73
N PHE A 171 9.65 23.24 -5.14
CA PHE A 171 10.47 23.27 -6.34
C PHE A 171 9.65 23.59 -7.60
N ASN A 172 10.22 24.36 -8.56
CA ASN A 172 9.60 24.74 -9.84
C ASN A 172 8.23 25.44 -9.76
N GLY A 173 7.97 26.19 -8.70
CA GLY A 173 6.71 26.90 -8.52
C GLY A 173 5.53 26.02 -8.16
N ALA A 174 5.78 24.75 -7.85
CA ALA A 174 4.80 23.86 -7.27
C ALA A 174 4.55 24.17 -5.79
N HIS A 175 3.55 23.51 -5.20
CA HIS A 175 3.22 23.68 -3.79
C HIS A 175 3.07 22.33 -3.12
N VAL A 176 3.17 22.33 -1.79
CA VAL A 176 2.80 21.22 -0.93
C VAL A 176 1.61 21.64 -0.10
N TYR A 177 0.54 20.91 -0.20
CA TYR A 177 -0.65 21.09 0.62
C TYR A 177 -0.79 19.98 1.63
N GLY A 178 -1.52 20.23 2.70
CA GLY A 178 -1.81 19.20 3.66
C GLY A 178 -2.62 19.70 4.84
N GLN A 179 -2.83 18.77 5.76
CA GLN A 179 -3.54 19.00 7.02
C GLN A 179 -2.54 18.90 8.17
N LEU A 180 -2.74 19.72 9.18
CA LEU A 180 -1.95 19.74 10.40
C LEU A 180 -2.88 19.75 11.60
N ALA A 181 -2.59 18.90 12.61
CA ALA A 181 -3.25 18.98 13.90
C ALA A 181 -2.25 18.76 15.04
N LYS A 182 -2.55 19.33 16.19
CA LYS A 182 -1.76 19.17 17.42
C LYS A 182 -2.66 19.27 18.64
N PRO A 183 -2.19 18.82 19.82
CA PRO A 183 -2.89 19.15 21.08
C PRO A 183 -3.02 20.67 21.25
N ALA A 184 -4.19 21.15 21.71
CA ALA A 184 -4.44 22.58 21.94
C ALA A 184 -3.65 23.15 23.13
N ARG A 185 -3.11 22.29 24.00
CA ARG A 185 -2.26 22.69 25.12
C ARG A 185 -0.89 23.17 24.66
N ALA A 186 -0.27 24.05 25.41
CA ALA A 186 1.13 24.43 25.19
C ALA A 186 2.05 23.20 25.41
N GLY A 187 3.12 23.13 24.64
CA GLY A 187 4.11 22.06 24.78
C GLY A 187 4.83 21.73 23.49
N LYS A 188 5.72 20.77 23.58
CA LYS A 188 6.42 20.16 22.46
C LYS A 188 5.93 18.71 22.28
N PHE A 189 5.72 18.30 21.04
CA PHE A 189 5.10 17.04 20.71
C PHE A 189 5.97 16.23 19.74
N PRO A 190 5.98 14.90 19.85
CA PRO A 190 6.54 14.06 18.82
C PRO A 190 5.79 14.26 17.52
N ALA A 191 6.48 14.21 16.39
CA ALA A 191 5.87 14.43 15.09
C ALA A 191 5.52 13.13 14.38
N LEU A 192 4.36 13.11 13.74
CA LEU A 192 3.89 12.06 12.86
C LEU A 192 3.53 12.68 11.50
N VAL A 193 4.10 12.15 10.42
CA VAL A 193 3.80 12.58 9.05
C VAL A 193 3.21 11.43 8.28
N ILE A 194 2.03 11.64 7.71
CA ILE A 194 1.29 10.67 6.92
C ILE A 194 1.41 11.06 5.45
N PHE A 195 1.93 10.14 4.63
CA PHE A 195 1.94 10.26 3.18
C PHE A 195 0.83 9.40 2.58
N GLN A 196 0.15 9.94 1.57
CA GLN A 196 -1.06 9.34 1.03
C GLN A 196 -0.78 8.39 -0.13
N TRP A 197 -1.69 7.42 -0.31
CA TRP A 197 -1.68 6.53 -1.46
C TRP A 197 -2.12 7.24 -2.74
N ALA A 198 -2.00 6.57 -3.89
CA ALA A 198 -2.16 7.15 -5.23
C ALA A 198 -3.52 7.82 -5.52
N SER A 199 -4.57 7.45 -4.80
CA SER A 199 -5.92 8.00 -4.99
C SER A 199 -6.64 8.07 -3.65
N PRO A 200 -6.19 8.92 -2.72
CA PRO A 200 -6.87 9.08 -1.44
C PRO A 200 -8.25 9.72 -1.67
N PRO A 201 -9.17 9.56 -0.73
CA PRO A 201 -10.43 10.31 -0.77
C PRO A 201 -10.15 11.80 -0.63
N TYR A 202 -10.81 12.60 -1.45
CA TYR A 202 -10.75 14.06 -1.40
C TYR A 202 -12.10 14.67 -1.01
N PRO A 203 -12.09 15.73 -0.19
CA PRO A 203 -10.91 16.26 0.52
C PRO A 203 -10.28 15.24 1.45
N LEU A 204 -9.00 15.42 1.79
CA LEU A 204 -8.30 14.56 2.74
C LEU A 204 -9.07 14.46 4.05
N GLN A 205 -9.11 13.28 4.66
CA GLN A 205 -9.90 13.05 5.85
C GLN A 205 -9.24 13.67 7.09
N LYS A 206 -9.91 14.63 7.69
CA LYS A 206 -9.49 15.34 8.90
C LYS A 206 -9.16 14.41 10.10
N PRO A 207 -9.93 13.33 10.37
CA PRO A 207 -9.64 12.41 11.47
C PRO A 207 -8.24 11.81 11.44
N TRP A 208 -7.60 11.67 10.28
CA TRP A 208 -6.25 11.11 10.19
C TRP A 208 -5.21 11.91 10.96
N VAL A 209 -5.36 13.23 11.06
CA VAL A 209 -4.49 14.07 11.89
C VAL A 209 -5.09 14.40 13.25
N THR A 210 -6.41 14.65 13.34
CA THR A 210 -7.02 15.06 14.61
C THR A 210 -7.07 13.93 15.64
N ASP A 211 -7.19 12.67 15.21
CA ASP A 211 -7.11 11.52 16.10
C ASP A 211 -5.71 11.37 16.67
N ARG A 212 -4.68 11.51 15.84
CA ARG A 212 -3.28 11.47 16.27
C ARG A 212 -2.94 12.64 17.20
N ALA A 213 -3.46 13.83 16.90
CA ALA A 213 -3.28 14.99 17.78
C ALA A 213 -3.90 14.77 19.17
N ALA A 214 -5.08 14.15 19.25
CA ALA A 214 -5.68 13.80 20.52
C ALA A 214 -4.87 12.76 21.33
N GLU A 215 -4.09 11.92 20.65
CA GLU A 215 -3.14 10.99 21.26
C GLU A 215 -1.82 11.67 21.69
N GLY A 216 -1.62 12.94 21.34
CA GLY A 216 -0.46 13.72 21.75
C GLY A 216 0.57 13.99 20.66
N TRP A 217 0.26 13.75 19.38
CA TRP A 217 1.15 13.98 18.26
C TRP A 217 0.98 15.39 17.66
N LEU A 218 2.08 15.94 17.16
CA LEU A 218 2.06 16.95 16.10
C LEU A 218 1.93 16.17 14.79
N ALA A 219 0.74 16.13 14.22
CA ALA A 219 0.40 15.28 13.08
C ALA A 219 0.25 16.11 11.81
N LEU A 220 0.96 15.69 10.74
CA LEU A 220 0.81 16.20 9.39
C LEU A 220 0.25 15.10 8.48
N ASN A 221 -0.63 15.48 7.55
CA ASN A 221 -1.11 14.65 6.46
C ASN A 221 -0.81 15.38 5.15
N VAL A 222 0.14 14.86 4.38
CA VAL A 222 0.67 15.51 3.18
C VAL A 222 -0.10 15.06 1.96
N GLU A 223 -0.51 16.02 1.16
CA GLU A 223 -1.18 15.79 -0.11
C GLU A 223 -0.12 15.48 -1.20
N PRO A 224 -0.25 14.37 -1.97
CA PRO A 224 0.82 13.92 -2.86
C PRO A 224 0.85 14.60 -4.24
N HIS A 225 -0.18 15.38 -4.62
CA HIS A 225 -0.40 15.79 -6.01
C HIS A 225 -0.47 17.30 -6.26
N ASP A 226 0.03 18.14 -5.35
CA ASP A 226 -0.10 19.61 -5.44
C ASP A 226 -1.57 20.07 -5.51
N VAL A 227 -2.43 19.45 -4.70
CA VAL A 227 -3.88 19.69 -4.66
C VAL A 227 -4.26 20.40 -3.36
N PRO A 228 -4.90 21.58 -3.40
CA PRO A 228 -5.39 22.25 -2.19
C PRO A 228 -6.38 21.40 -1.37
N CYS A 229 -6.33 21.51 -0.04
CA CYS A 229 -7.13 20.68 0.87
C CYS A 229 -8.56 21.17 1.12
N ASP A 230 -8.87 22.43 0.82
CA ASP A 230 -10.09 23.14 1.25
C ASP A 230 -10.92 23.69 0.08
N LEU A 231 -10.95 22.97 -1.03
CA LEU A 231 -11.74 23.35 -2.19
C LEU A 231 -13.15 22.73 -2.17
N PRO A 232 -14.10 23.28 -2.95
CA PRO A 232 -15.44 22.74 -3.05
C PRO A 232 -15.47 21.30 -3.60
N PRO A 233 -16.46 20.48 -3.22
CA PRO A 233 -16.58 19.08 -3.69
C PRO A 233 -16.53 18.91 -5.21
N ALA A 234 -17.05 19.89 -5.98
CA ALA A 234 -17.02 19.85 -7.44
C ALA A 234 -15.60 19.83 -8.01
N PHE A 235 -14.64 20.49 -7.37
CA PHE A 235 -13.23 20.44 -7.75
C PHE A 235 -12.69 19.01 -7.59
N TYR A 236 -12.92 18.41 -6.44
CA TYR A 236 -12.42 17.06 -6.17
C TYR A 236 -13.09 15.99 -7.03
N ALA A 237 -14.32 16.18 -7.46
CA ALA A 237 -14.99 15.29 -8.41
C ALA A 237 -14.30 15.26 -9.78
N ALA A 238 -13.57 16.31 -10.15
CA ALA A 238 -12.83 16.40 -11.41
C ALA A 238 -11.40 15.81 -11.31
N LEU A 239 -10.84 15.62 -10.11
CA LEU A 239 -9.46 15.18 -9.90
C LEU A 239 -9.11 13.84 -10.59
N PRO A 240 -9.96 12.78 -10.60
CA PRO A 240 -9.61 11.54 -11.25
C PRO A 240 -9.26 11.69 -12.73
N ALA A 241 -9.91 12.64 -13.43
CA ALA A 241 -9.58 12.95 -14.82
C ALA A 241 -8.29 13.77 -14.94
N MET A 242 -8.05 14.72 -14.03
CA MET A 242 -6.85 15.57 -14.01
C MET A 242 -5.59 14.79 -13.67
N LEU A 243 -5.70 13.82 -12.76
CA LEU A 243 -4.58 12.98 -12.31
C LEU A 243 -4.44 11.68 -13.13
N LYS A 244 -5.22 11.54 -14.21
CA LYS A 244 -5.10 10.37 -15.07
C LYS A 244 -3.70 10.31 -15.67
N SER A 245 -3.03 9.17 -15.46
CA SER A 245 -1.69 8.90 -16.00
C SER A 245 -0.58 9.90 -15.55
N TYR A 246 -0.74 10.54 -14.38
CA TYR A 246 0.28 11.45 -13.83
C TYR A 246 1.65 10.77 -13.74
N GLN A 247 1.68 9.47 -13.47
CA GLN A 247 2.90 8.67 -13.36
C GLN A 247 3.74 8.62 -14.64
N ASN A 248 3.14 8.92 -15.79
CA ASN A 248 3.82 8.93 -17.09
C ASN A 248 4.31 10.35 -17.50
N ILE A 249 4.10 11.35 -16.62
CA ILE A 249 4.56 12.70 -16.89
C ILE A 249 6.08 12.75 -16.76
N TYR A 250 6.77 12.90 -17.89
CA TYR A 250 8.24 12.91 -17.99
C TYR A 250 8.90 11.65 -17.41
N ASP A 251 8.28 10.48 -17.59
CA ASP A 251 8.80 9.20 -17.08
C ASP A 251 10.17 8.80 -17.66
N ALA A 252 10.57 9.35 -18.82
CA ALA A 252 11.90 9.17 -19.42
C ALA A 252 12.90 10.28 -19.10
N ASP A 253 12.58 11.24 -18.23
CA ASP A 253 13.43 12.38 -17.88
C ASP A 253 13.52 12.54 -16.36
N ARG A 254 14.64 12.09 -15.78
CA ARG A 254 14.83 12.10 -14.32
C ARG A 254 14.82 13.50 -13.71
N ASP A 255 15.15 14.53 -14.49
CA ASP A 255 15.20 15.91 -14.00
C ASP A 255 13.84 16.63 -14.01
N ARG A 256 12.84 16.02 -14.69
CA ARG A 256 11.48 16.56 -14.84
C ARG A 256 10.40 15.57 -14.38
N ASN A 257 10.78 14.35 -14.01
CA ASN A 257 9.86 13.28 -13.60
C ASN A 257 8.88 13.76 -12.53
N TYR A 258 7.62 13.36 -12.65
CA TYR A 258 6.56 13.73 -11.71
C TYR A 258 6.89 13.38 -10.25
N PHE A 259 7.51 12.24 -10.02
CA PHE A 259 7.90 11.79 -8.67
C PHE A 259 9.04 12.63 -8.07
N LEU A 260 9.82 13.33 -8.88
CA LEU A 260 10.80 14.28 -8.36
C LEU A 260 10.12 15.40 -7.56
N GLN A 261 9.06 16.00 -8.14
CA GLN A 261 8.30 17.05 -7.47
C GLN A 261 7.60 16.51 -6.21
N MET A 262 7.05 15.31 -6.27
CA MET A 262 6.39 14.65 -5.14
C MET A 262 7.35 14.42 -3.99
N TYR A 263 8.50 13.77 -4.22
CA TYR A 263 9.46 13.46 -3.16
C TYR A 263 10.14 14.72 -2.59
N LEU A 264 10.37 15.74 -3.41
CA LEU A 264 10.83 17.04 -2.92
C LEU A 264 9.73 17.73 -2.08
N GLY A 265 8.46 17.55 -2.42
CA GLY A 265 7.33 18.00 -1.60
C GLY A 265 7.28 17.33 -0.24
N ASP A 266 7.52 16.02 -0.18
CA ASP A 266 7.61 15.27 1.07
C ASP A 266 8.78 15.76 1.94
N CYS A 267 9.94 16.00 1.35
CA CYS A 267 11.09 16.62 2.03
C CYS A 267 10.74 18.02 2.54
N ARG A 268 10.05 18.84 1.74
CA ARG A 268 9.61 20.19 2.13
C ARG A 268 8.66 20.15 3.34
N ALA A 269 7.75 19.19 3.41
CA ALA A 269 6.86 19.01 4.56
C ALA A 269 7.65 18.70 5.85
N LEU A 270 8.71 17.85 5.75
CA LEU A 270 9.59 17.57 6.88
C LEU A 270 10.44 18.78 7.27
N GLU A 271 10.97 19.55 6.31
CA GLU A 271 11.69 20.80 6.60
C GLU A 271 10.81 21.77 7.37
N TYR A 272 9.58 22.01 6.89
CA TYR A 272 8.62 22.85 7.58
C TYR A 272 8.35 22.34 9.00
N LEU A 273 8.07 21.05 9.15
CA LEU A 273 7.83 20.46 10.47
C LEU A 273 8.98 20.75 11.44
N LYS A 274 10.23 20.63 10.98
CA LYS A 274 11.43 20.87 11.80
C LYS A 274 11.61 22.34 12.24
N THR A 275 10.99 23.29 11.54
CA THR A 275 10.99 24.69 11.96
C THR A 275 9.95 25.02 13.04
N ARG A 276 9.03 24.11 13.32
CA ARG A 276 7.93 24.39 14.25
C ARG A 276 8.39 24.40 15.71
N PRO A 277 7.97 25.42 16.48
CA PRO A 277 8.34 25.54 17.90
C PRO A 277 7.66 24.47 18.78
N ASP A 278 6.57 23.87 18.30
CA ASP A 278 5.81 22.82 19.00
C ASP A 278 6.27 21.40 18.66
N TRP A 279 7.26 21.21 17.78
CA TRP A 279 7.96 19.94 17.61
C TRP A 279 8.92 19.66 18.78
N ASP A 280 9.05 18.40 19.22
CA ASP A 280 9.92 18.01 20.34
C ASP A 280 11.42 18.07 20.02
N GLY A 281 11.77 18.33 18.75
CA GLY A 281 13.15 18.45 18.28
C GLY A 281 13.89 17.12 18.07
N LYS A 282 13.22 15.98 18.22
CA LYS A 282 13.88 14.66 18.19
C LYS A 282 13.08 13.53 17.54
N THR A 283 11.75 13.55 17.62
CA THR A 283 10.93 12.42 17.15
C THR A 283 10.23 12.78 15.85
N ILE A 284 10.50 12.05 14.78
CA ILE A 284 9.79 12.12 13.49
C ILE A 284 9.44 10.70 13.07
N VAL A 285 8.16 10.39 13.06
CA VAL A 285 7.61 9.16 12.49
C VAL A 285 7.02 9.48 11.13
N VAL A 286 7.44 8.77 10.09
CA VAL A 286 6.78 8.84 8.77
C VAL A 286 6.02 7.55 8.52
N MET A 287 4.84 7.66 7.92
CA MET A 287 4.03 6.49 7.64
C MET A 287 3.20 6.64 6.37
N GLY A 288 2.90 5.49 5.75
CA GLY A 288 2.03 5.47 4.58
C GLY A 288 1.75 4.08 4.06
N THR A 289 0.69 3.97 3.29
CA THR A 289 0.25 2.75 2.61
C THR A 289 0.46 2.89 1.11
N SER A 290 0.82 1.82 0.41
CA SER A 290 0.99 1.79 -1.05
C SER A 290 1.97 2.88 -1.53
N MET A 291 1.57 3.82 -2.40
CA MET A 291 2.40 4.97 -2.82
C MET A 291 2.84 5.83 -1.62
N GLY A 292 2.02 5.97 -0.57
CA GLY A 292 2.43 6.64 0.68
C GLY A 292 3.57 5.89 1.39
N GLY A 293 3.58 4.57 1.32
CA GLY A 293 4.69 3.75 1.78
C GLY A 293 5.97 3.96 0.95
N GLN A 294 5.84 4.08 -0.37
CA GLN A 294 6.93 4.45 -1.27
C GLN A 294 7.51 5.82 -0.89
N GLN A 295 6.69 6.85 -0.77
CA GLN A 295 7.09 8.20 -0.33
C GLN A 295 7.80 8.14 1.03
N SER A 296 7.26 7.40 1.99
CA SER A 296 7.86 7.23 3.32
C SER A 296 9.26 6.60 3.27
N LEU A 297 9.47 5.58 2.42
CA LEU A 297 10.78 4.95 2.20
C LEU A 297 11.76 5.95 1.56
N CYS A 298 11.33 6.67 0.54
CA CYS A 298 12.15 7.64 -0.17
C CYS A 298 12.57 8.78 0.75
N VAL A 299 11.64 9.40 1.48
CA VAL A 299 11.95 10.51 2.35
C VAL A 299 12.81 10.10 3.55
N ALA A 300 12.59 8.90 4.13
CA ALA A 300 13.45 8.39 5.20
C ALA A 300 14.87 8.07 4.71
N GLY A 301 15.05 7.75 3.42
CA GLY A 301 16.35 7.62 2.78
C GLY A 301 17.04 8.96 2.49
N LEU A 302 16.27 10.04 2.32
CA LEU A 302 16.78 11.39 2.05
C LEU A 302 17.03 12.19 3.34
N ASP A 303 16.20 12.02 4.36
CA ASP A 303 16.26 12.75 5.63
C ASP A 303 16.63 11.85 6.82
N ARG A 304 17.85 12.00 7.32
CA ARG A 304 18.38 11.19 8.44
C ARG A 304 17.76 11.54 9.80
N GLN A 305 16.96 12.59 9.90
CA GLN A 305 16.26 12.97 11.14
C GLN A 305 14.94 12.19 11.32
N VAL A 306 14.48 11.47 10.29
CA VAL A 306 13.40 10.49 10.45
C VAL A 306 13.84 9.41 11.43
N THR A 307 13.10 9.24 12.53
CA THR A 307 13.46 8.32 13.62
C THR A 307 12.76 6.97 13.50
N SER A 308 11.59 6.96 12.90
CA SER A 308 10.82 5.74 12.68
C SER A 308 10.04 5.79 11.37
N LEU A 309 9.90 4.65 10.74
CA LEU A 309 9.20 4.43 9.48
C LEU A 309 8.17 3.32 9.69
N VAL A 310 6.91 3.59 9.34
CA VAL A 310 5.83 2.60 9.38
C VAL A 310 5.19 2.57 7.99
N VAL A 311 5.39 1.49 7.26
CA VAL A 311 4.85 1.35 5.90
C VAL A 311 4.04 0.07 5.78
N ASP A 312 2.92 0.18 5.08
CA ASP A 312 2.02 -0.91 4.78
C ASP A 312 1.94 -1.09 3.27
N VAL A 313 2.23 -2.30 2.79
CA VAL A 313 2.27 -2.68 1.37
C VAL A 313 2.90 -1.61 0.47
N PRO A 314 4.14 -1.17 0.72
CA PRO A 314 4.75 -0.09 -0.03
C PRO A 314 4.83 -0.41 -1.52
N ALA A 315 4.44 0.56 -2.34
CA ALA A 315 4.57 0.49 -3.79
C ALA A 315 5.98 0.94 -4.26
N GLY A 316 6.21 0.93 -5.57
CA GLY A 316 7.39 1.53 -6.18
C GLY A 316 8.71 0.88 -5.81
N CYS A 317 8.70 -0.43 -5.63
CA CYS A 317 9.89 -1.23 -5.34
C CYS A 317 10.24 -2.12 -6.53
N ASP A 318 11.52 -2.14 -6.92
CA ASP A 318 12.05 -2.97 -8.00
C ASP A 318 11.40 -2.67 -9.37
N ALA A 319 11.49 -1.42 -9.80
CA ALA A 319 10.82 -0.91 -11.00
C ALA A 319 11.14 -1.71 -12.27
N ASP A 320 12.39 -2.19 -12.40
CA ASP A 320 12.86 -3.00 -13.52
C ASP A 320 12.53 -4.49 -13.38
N GLY A 321 11.84 -4.90 -12.31
CA GLY A 321 11.51 -6.29 -12.01
C GLY A 321 10.83 -7.03 -13.15
N ALA A 322 9.99 -6.33 -13.93
CA ALA A 322 9.29 -6.91 -15.08
C ALA A 322 10.23 -7.36 -16.22
N LEU A 323 11.43 -6.78 -16.33
CA LEU A 323 12.46 -7.22 -17.28
C LEU A 323 13.18 -8.50 -16.82
N HIS A 324 13.05 -8.84 -15.54
CA HIS A 324 13.73 -9.95 -14.87
C HIS A 324 12.76 -11.03 -14.36
N GLY A 325 11.57 -11.16 -14.98
CA GLY A 325 10.60 -12.19 -14.66
C GLY A 325 9.88 -11.99 -13.33
N ARG A 326 9.76 -10.74 -12.87
CA ARG A 326 8.95 -10.35 -11.71
C ARG A 326 7.70 -9.57 -12.16
N TRP A 327 6.73 -9.40 -11.27
CA TRP A 327 5.60 -8.52 -11.55
C TRP A 327 6.06 -7.08 -11.74
N ALA A 328 5.40 -6.37 -12.66
CA ALA A 328 5.59 -4.94 -12.78
C ALA A 328 5.13 -4.25 -11.50
N SER A 329 6.03 -3.50 -10.85
CA SER A 329 5.67 -2.73 -9.68
C SER A 329 4.99 -1.41 -10.09
N TYR A 330 4.15 -0.87 -9.21
CA TYR A 330 3.66 0.50 -9.39
C TYR A 330 4.87 1.47 -9.53
N PRO A 331 4.82 2.47 -10.40
CA PRO A 331 3.64 2.91 -11.18
C PRO A 331 3.43 2.21 -12.52
N ASN A 332 4.02 1.05 -12.74
CA ASN A 332 3.92 0.26 -13.98
C ASN A 332 4.51 1.00 -15.19
N TRP A 333 5.64 1.64 -15.01
CA TRP A 333 6.35 2.33 -16.08
C TRP A 333 6.71 1.37 -17.23
N ASN A 334 6.72 1.91 -18.46
CA ASN A 334 7.14 1.13 -19.62
C ASN A 334 8.67 0.96 -19.64
N VAL A 335 9.19 0.13 -18.74
CA VAL A 335 10.63 -0.16 -18.60
C VAL A 335 11.23 -0.90 -19.81
N LYS A 336 10.42 -1.30 -20.81
CA LYS A 336 10.94 -1.74 -22.12
C LYS A 336 11.57 -0.59 -22.91
N ASN A 337 11.19 0.66 -22.59
CA ASN A 337 11.90 1.83 -23.07
C ASN A 337 13.15 2.05 -22.19
N PRO A 338 14.38 1.98 -22.73
CA PRO A 338 15.61 2.08 -21.92
C PRO A 338 15.73 3.39 -21.14
N GLN A 339 15.23 4.51 -21.67
CA GLN A 339 15.26 5.81 -21.01
C GLN A 339 14.32 5.85 -19.79
N VAL A 340 13.15 5.19 -19.89
CA VAL A 340 12.21 5.04 -18.77
C VAL A 340 12.81 4.11 -17.72
N ALA A 341 13.41 2.99 -18.09
CA ALA A 341 14.07 2.07 -17.18
C ALA A 341 15.21 2.77 -16.40
N GLU A 342 16.07 3.50 -17.12
CA GLU A 342 17.13 4.28 -16.47
C GLU A 342 16.58 5.31 -15.49
N THR A 343 15.56 6.08 -15.90
CA THR A 343 14.92 7.09 -15.06
C THR A 343 14.25 6.47 -13.83
N ALA A 344 13.53 5.36 -13.99
CA ALA A 344 12.81 4.67 -12.92
C ALA A 344 13.71 4.35 -11.73
N ARG A 345 14.96 3.98 -11.95
CA ARG A 345 15.94 3.62 -10.92
C ARG A 345 16.28 4.76 -9.96
N TYR A 346 16.06 6.03 -10.35
CA TYR A 346 16.24 7.18 -9.45
C TYR A 346 15.04 7.39 -8.50
N PHE A 347 13.89 6.80 -8.82
CA PHE A 347 12.64 6.94 -8.04
C PHE A 347 12.18 5.64 -7.40
N ASP A 348 12.92 4.56 -7.60
CA ASP A 348 12.69 3.25 -7.01
C ASP A 348 13.01 3.24 -5.51
N ALA A 349 12.02 2.89 -4.68
CA ALA A 349 12.15 2.90 -3.24
C ALA A 349 13.27 1.96 -2.72
N VAL A 350 13.60 0.88 -3.44
CA VAL A 350 14.69 -0.03 -3.04
C VAL A 350 16.05 0.68 -3.04
N ASN A 351 16.25 1.71 -3.87
CA ASN A 351 17.50 2.45 -3.97
C ASN A 351 17.70 3.47 -2.83
N PHE A 352 16.62 3.84 -2.12
CA PHE A 352 16.67 4.66 -0.91
C PHE A 352 16.88 3.81 0.36
N ALA A 353 16.42 2.56 0.35
CA ALA A 353 16.45 1.69 1.53
C ALA A 353 17.83 1.58 2.21
N PRO A 354 18.97 1.48 1.51
CA PRO A 354 20.29 1.41 2.15
C PRO A 354 20.68 2.69 2.92
N ARG A 355 20.00 3.80 2.67
CA ARG A 355 20.26 5.09 3.31
C ARG A 355 19.47 5.30 4.60
N ILE A 356 18.40 4.53 4.80
CA ILE A 356 17.49 4.66 5.96
C ILE A 356 18.24 4.33 7.25
N LYS A 357 18.14 5.23 8.23
CA LYS A 357 18.66 5.05 9.59
C LYS A 357 17.54 4.90 10.62
N ALA A 358 16.31 5.14 10.22
CA ALA A 358 15.12 5.01 11.04
C ALA A 358 14.87 3.55 11.47
N ARG A 359 14.17 3.37 12.58
CA ARG A 359 13.55 2.07 12.88
C ARG A 359 12.42 1.81 11.91
N CYS A 360 12.43 0.66 11.26
CA CYS A 360 11.46 0.32 10.22
C CYS A 360 10.48 -0.75 10.69
N MET A 361 9.20 -0.48 10.49
CA MET A 361 8.13 -1.48 10.50
C MET A 361 7.56 -1.55 9.06
N VAL A 362 7.65 -2.71 8.45
CA VAL A 362 7.14 -2.95 7.09
C VAL A 362 6.12 -4.08 7.18
N ALA A 363 4.87 -3.78 6.83
CA ALA A 363 3.81 -4.76 6.72
C ALA A 363 3.61 -5.11 5.24
N MET A 364 3.68 -6.40 4.94
CA MET A 364 3.50 -6.94 3.58
C MET A 364 2.65 -8.20 3.66
N GLY A 365 1.73 -8.37 2.70
CA GLY A 365 1.10 -9.67 2.46
C GLY A 365 2.03 -10.60 1.70
N PHE A 366 1.78 -11.91 1.79
CA PHE A 366 2.44 -12.90 0.93
C PHE A 366 1.64 -13.14 -0.38
N VAL A 367 0.49 -12.49 -0.53
CA VAL A 367 -0.42 -12.54 -1.68
C VAL A 367 -1.09 -11.18 -1.85
#